data_3ee925c70158f09033809d599d1360cc
#
_entry.id   3ee925c70158f09033809d599d1360cc
#
_cell.length_a   1.000
_cell.length_b   1.000
_cell.length_c   1.000
_cell.angle_alpha   90.00
_cell.angle_beta   90.00
_cell.angle_gamma   90.00
#
_symmetry.space_group_name_H-M   'P 1'
#
loop_
_entity.id
_entity.type
_entity.pdbx_description
1 polymer ?
#
loop_
_entity_poly.entity_id
_entity_poly.type
_entity_poly.pdbx_seq_one_letter_code
_entity_poly.pdbx_strand_id
1 'polypeptide(L)'
;DELYNVAQDLRAGEVNNLVDSAKAIYEEAAGLAVDPIGGLVGMGVEWILQRIDPLKTWVNQLTGDSAQVYGMSSSWDSISSSLASVAEELQSTAQAAMSGMHGEAVRAYLERQAVVSSAIDGVSAASGAFGEALTKVADSVDSIHDAVVGAIGDIVGSCVSAAVEVVFT
;
A
#
# COMPACT_ATOMS: atom_id res chain seq x y z
N ASP A 1 28.09 2.09 -10.14
CA ASP A 1 29.14 1.20 -9.63
C ASP A 1 28.64 0.19 -8.59
N GLU A 2 27.70 0.53 -7.70
CA GLU A 2 27.16 -0.43 -6.71
C GLU A 2 26.31 -1.54 -7.32
N LEU A 3 25.51 -1.26 -8.35
CA LEU A 3 24.74 -2.27 -9.08
C LEU A 3 25.62 -3.29 -9.81
N TYR A 4 26.80 -2.88 -10.25
CA TYR A 4 27.76 -3.78 -10.90
C TYR A 4 28.43 -4.70 -9.88
N ASN A 5 28.74 -4.21 -8.69
CA ASN A 5 29.32 -5.00 -7.60
C ASN A 5 28.30 -6.01 -7.05
N VAL A 6 27.05 -5.61 -6.89
CA VAL A 6 25.94 -6.50 -6.51
C VAL A 6 25.73 -7.61 -7.55
N ALA A 7 25.83 -7.31 -8.84
CA ALA A 7 25.74 -8.31 -9.89
C ALA A 7 26.95 -9.27 -9.93
N GLN A 8 28.11 -8.85 -9.41
CA GLN A 8 29.28 -9.74 -9.26
C GLN A 8 29.19 -10.62 -8.01
N ASP A 9 28.69 -10.11 -6.88
CA ASP A 9 28.51 -10.87 -5.64
C ASP A 9 27.41 -11.93 -5.79
N LEU A 10 26.34 -11.63 -6.54
CA LEU A 10 25.33 -12.60 -6.94
C LEU A 10 25.90 -13.72 -7.84
N ARG A 11 26.96 -13.45 -8.61
CA ARG A 11 27.55 -14.45 -9.50
C ARG A 11 28.47 -15.45 -8.81
N ALA A 12 29.06 -15.11 -7.68
CA ALA A 12 30.20 -15.91 -7.16
C ALA A 12 29.88 -16.81 -5.96
N GLY A 13 28.89 -16.50 -5.12
CA GLY A 13 28.67 -17.24 -3.87
C GLY A 13 27.23 -17.61 -3.59
N GLU A 14 26.27 -16.77 -3.95
CA GLU A 14 24.86 -16.96 -3.57
C GLU A 14 24.09 -17.85 -4.57
N VAL A 15 24.53 -17.94 -5.83
CA VAL A 15 23.91 -18.82 -6.83
C VAL A 15 24.01 -20.30 -6.39
N ASN A 16 25.13 -20.72 -5.81
CA ASN A 16 25.28 -22.07 -5.30
C ASN A 16 24.36 -22.34 -4.10
N ASN A 17 24.22 -21.37 -3.20
CA ASN A 17 23.30 -21.47 -2.07
C ASN A 17 21.83 -21.47 -2.53
N LEU A 18 21.50 -20.74 -3.59
CA LEU A 18 20.18 -20.73 -4.23
C LEU A 18 19.86 -22.09 -4.87
N VAL A 19 20.82 -22.69 -5.57
CA VAL A 19 20.67 -24.01 -6.20
C VAL A 19 20.52 -25.12 -5.14
N ASP A 20 21.30 -25.09 -4.07
CA ASP A 20 21.23 -26.05 -2.98
C ASP A 20 19.92 -25.91 -2.19
N SER A 21 19.43 -24.69 -2.00
CA SER A 21 18.15 -24.42 -1.36
C SER A 21 16.97 -24.81 -2.24
N ALA A 22 17.04 -24.56 -3.55
CA ALA A 22 16.03 -25.01 -4.51
C ALA A 22 15.95 -26.54 -4.58
N LYS A 23 17.08 -27.23 -4.45
CA LYS A 23 17.16 -28.67 -4.40
C LYS A 23 16.54 -29.26 -3.12
N ALA A 24 16.79 -28.64 -1.97
CA ALA A 24 16.17 -29.02 -0.69
C ALA A 24 14.64 -28.83 -0.71
N ILE A 25 14.16 -27.74 -1.31
CA ILE A 25 12.71 -27.48 -1.49
C ILE A 25 12.09 -28.52 -2.43
N TYR A 26 12.80 -28.89 -3.49
CA TYR A 26 12.34 -29.90 -4.44
C TYR A 26 12.22 -31.30 -3.78
N GLU A 27 13.19 -31.67 -2.94
CA GLU A 27 13.16 -32.95 -2.21
C GLU A 27 12.02 -33.00 -1.19
N GLU A 28 11.71 -31.88 -0.53
CA GLU A 28 10.59 -31.77 0.42
C GLU A 28 9.22 -31.74 -0.29
N ALA A 29 9.14 -31.13 -1.47
CA ALA A 29 7.91 -31.00 -2.26
C ALA A 29 7.61 -32.21 -3.14
N ALA A 30 8.58 -33.06 -3.41
CA ALA A 30 8.37 -34.36 -4.12
C ALA A 30 7.40 -35.30 -3.36
N GLY A 31 7.08 -34.97 -2.09
CA GLY A 31 6.02 -35.60 -1.32
C GLY A 31 4.59 -35.07 -1.53
N LEU A 32 4.42 -33.96 -2.26
CA LEU A 32 3.12 -33.28 -2.49
C LEU A 32 2.65 -33.43 -3.94
N ALA A 33 1.86 -34.43 -4.19
CA ALA A 33 1.56 -35.06 -5.50
C ALA A 33 0.45 -34.38 -6.34
N VAL A 34 0.31 -33.05 -6.42
CA VAL A 34 -0.78 -32.50 -7.25
C VAL A 34 -0.38 -31.40 -8.25
N ASP A 35 0.61 -30.58 -7.98
CA ASP A 35 1.26 -29.69 -8.95
C ASP A 35 2.62 -29.25 -8.40
N PRO A 36 3.68 -30.01 -8.63
CA PRO A 36 4.96 -29.78 -7.97
C PRO A 36 5.65 -28.49 -8.44
N ILE A 37 5.36 -28.03 -9.66
CA ILE A 37 6.06 -26.87 -10.23
C ILE A 37 5.39 -25.56 -9.81
N GLY A 38 4.08 -25.46 -9.85
CA GLY A 38 3.34 -24.25 -9.46
C GLY A 38 3.44 -23.95 -7.97
N GLY A 39 3.38 -24.99 -7.12
CA GLY A 39 3.54 -24.83 -5.67
C GLY A 39 4.97 -24.45 -5.25
N LEU A 40 5.98 -24.96 -5.95
CA LEU A 40 7.40 -24.66 -5.72
C LEU A 40 7.76 -23.22 -6.11
N VAL A 41 7.20 -22.73 -7.21
CA VAL A 41 7.43 -21.34 -7.65
C VAL A 41 6.83 -20.36 -6.63
N GLY A 42 5.60 -20.60 -6.17
CA GLY A 42 4.94 -19.75 -5.18
C GLY A 42 5.67 -19.71 -3.83
N MET A 43 6.00 -20.87 -3.26
CA MET A 43 6.73 -20.98 -1.99
C MET A 43 8.17 -20.50 -2.10
N GLY A 44 8.83 -20.75 -3.25
CA GLY A 44 10.20 -20.34 -3.49
C GLY A 44 10.39 -18.82 -3.53
N VAL A 45 9.45 -18.10 -4.14
CA VAL A 45 9.49 -16.62 -4.22
C VAL A 45 9.31 -16.02 -2.84
N GLU A 46 8.32 -16.46 -2.08
CA GLU A 46 8.05 -15.95 -0.75
C GLU A 46 9.21 -16.26 0.21
N TRP A 47 9.81 -17.42 0.12
CA TRP A 47 10.97 -17.82 0.88
C TRP A 47 12.22 -17.01 0.54
N ILE A 48 12.47 -16.75 -0.76
CA ILE A 48 13.59 -15.92 -1.23
C ILE A 48 13.40 -14.47 -0.77
N LEU A 49 12.20 -13.90 -0.93
CA LEU A 49 11.90 -12.54 -0.47
C LEU A 49 12.04 -12.40 1.06
N GLN A 50 11.77 -13.48 1.82
CA GLN A 50 11.95 -13.46 3.27
C GLN A 50 13.40 -13.63 3.72
N ARG A 51 14.24 -14.31 2.92
CA ARG A 51 15.61 -14.65 3.28
C ARG A 51 16.65 -13.67 2.75
N ILE A 52 16.36 -12.97 1.68
CA ILE A 52 17.26 -11.97 1.10
C ILE A 52 16.80 -10.59 1.58
N ASP A 53 17.20 -10.20 2.78
CA ASP A 53 16.92 -8.88 3.37
C ASP A 53 17.15 -7.68 2.42
N PRO A 54 18.23 -7.65 1.61
CA PRO A 54 18.41 -6.58 0.63
C PRO A 54 17.27 -6.47 -0.39
N LEU A 55 16.72 -7.60 -0.87
CA LEU A 55 15.70 -7.61 -1.91
C LEU A 55 14.37 -7.06 -1.40
N LYS A 56 13.96 -7.45 -0.20
CA LYS A 56 12.76 -6.90 0.46
C LYS A 56 12.90 -5.39 0.69
N THR A 57 14.06 -4.97 1.15
CA THR A 57 14.34 -3.55 1.37
C THR A 57 14.30 -2.76 0.06
N TRP A 58 14.86 -3.30 -1.00
CA TRP A 58 14.85 -2.66 -2.32
C TRP A 58 13.44 -2.62 -2.94
N VAL A 59 12.67 -3.69 -2.84
CA VAL A 59 11.28 -3.69 -3.28
C VAL A 59 10.51 -2.59 -2.56
N ASN A 60 10.58 -2.52 -1.24
CA ASN A 60 9.91 -1.48 -0.46
C ASN A 60 10.42 -0.06 -0.78
N GLN A 61 11.72 0.11 -1.03
CA GLN A 61 12.27 1.41 -1.43
C GLN A 61 11.86 1.82 -2.85
N LEU A 62 11.68 0.86 -3.74
CA LEU A 62 11.30 1.12 -5.13
C LEU A 62 9.80 1.38 -5.27
N THR A 63 8.97 0.64 -4.55
CA THR A 63 7.51 0.68 -4.67
C THR A 63 6.87 1.65 -3.68
N GLY A 64 7.54 2.02 -2.59
CA GLY A 64 6.99 2.85 -1.52
C GLY A 64 6.24 2.01 -0.47
N ASP A 65 5.62 2.72 0.48
CA ASP A 65 4.87 2.15 1.60
C ASP A 65 3.40 2.59 1.50
N SER A 66 2.57 1.73 0.94
CA SER A 66 1.13 1.97 0.79
C SER A 66 0.43 2.14 2.14
N ALA A 67 0.89 1.45 3.20
CA ALA A 67 0.30 1.55 4.54
C ALA A 67 0.42 2.98 5.11
N GLN A 68 1.53 3.67 4.85
CA GLN A 68 1.66 5.08 5.23
C GLN A 68 0.68 5.97 4.47
N VAL A 69 0.48 5.73 3.18
CA VAL A 69 -0.45 6.49 2.35
C VAL A 69 -1.90 6.25 2.80
N TYR A 70 -2.29 5.01 3.12
CA TYR A 70 -3.59 4.70 3.73
C TYR A 70 -3.77 5.38 5.09
N GLY A 71 -2.72 5.44 5.92
CA GLY A 71 -2.74 6.18 7.18
C GLY A 71 -3.00 7.68 6.99
N MET A 72 -2.43 8.28 5.95
CA MET A 72 -2.71 9.66 5.57
C MET A 72 -4.15 9.83 5.08
N SER A 73 -4.66 8.92 4.23
CA SER A 73 -6.05 8.91 3.77
C SER A 73 -7.02 8.91 4.96
N SER A 74 -6.86 7.97 5.90
CA SER A 74 -7.68 7.88 7.11
C SER A 74 -7.64 9.16 7.97
N SER A 75 -6.50 9.84 7.99
CA SER A 75 -6.36 11.12 8.69
C SER A 75 -7.20 12.21 8.02
N TRP A 76 -7.21 12.27 6.69
CA TRP A 76 -8.02 13.22 5.94
C TRP A 76 -9.52 12.94 6.06
N ASP A 77 -9.93 11.68 6.12
CA ASP A 77 -11.33 11.28 6.38
C ASP A 77 -11.77 11.71 7.78
N SER A 78 -10.89 11.59 8.76
CA SER A 78 -11.14 12.05 10.13
C SER A 78 -11.28 13.58 10.20
N ILE A 79 -10.44 14.31 9.45
CA ILE A 79 -10.54 15.77 9.33
C ILE A 79 -11.87 16.17 8.67
N SER A 80 -12.23 15.50 7.56
CA SER A 80 -13.51 15.71 6.87
C SER A 80 -14.70 15.54 7.83
N SER A 81 -14.75 14.42 8.53
CA SER A 81 -15.82 14.11 9.49
C SER A 81 -15.88 15.12 10.64
N SER A 82 -14.73 15.55 11.15
CA SER A 82 -14.65 16.54 12.22
C SER A 82 -15.15 17.91 11.76
N LEU A 83 -14.78 18.33 10.55
CA LEU A 83 -15.24 19.60 9.98
C LEU A 83 -16.75 19.61 9.72
N ALA A 84 -17.31 18.49 9.21
CA ALA A 84 -18.76 18.36 9.03
C ALA A 84 -19.49 18.51 10.38
N SER A 85 -18.99 17.83 11.42
CA SER A 85 -19.56 17.97 12.76
C SER A 85 -19.50 19.39 13.31
N VAL A 86 -18.38 20.09 13.08
CA VAL A 86 -18.22 21.50 13.50
C VAL A 86 -19.20 22.42 12.75
N ALA A 87 -19.41 22.20 11.45
CA ALA A 87 -20.35 22.98 10.66
C ALA A 87 -21.79 22.82 11.19
N GLU A 88 -22.19 21.59 11.48
CA GLU A 88 -23.52 21.27 12.03
C GLU A 88 -23.70 21.87 13.44
N GLU A 89 -22.70 21.70 14.32
CA GLU A 89 -22.75 22.25 15.67
C GLU A 89 -22.79 23.78 15.66
N LEU A 90 -22.04 24.42 14.80
CA LEU A 90 -22.05 25.88 14.65
C LEU A 90 -23.42 26.37 14.24
N GLN A 91 -24.06 25.73 13.28
CA GLN A 91 -25.38 26.12 12.81
C GLN A 91 -26.47 25.88 13.87
N SER A 92 -26.47 24.71 14.50
CA SER A 92 -27.44 24.36 15.54
C SER A 92 -27.31 25.24 16.78
N THR A 93 -26.08 25.51 17.21
CA THR A 93 -25.81 26.40 18.36
C THR A 93 -26.23 27.83 18.08
N ALA A 94 -25.95 28.36 16.89
CA ALA A 94 -26.37 29.69 16.49
C ALA A 94 -27.91 29.83 16.48
N GLN A 95 -28.61 28.84 15.93
CA GLN A 95 -30.08 28.81 15.93
C GLN A 95 -30.65 28.71 17.34
N ALA A 96 -30.10 27.84 18.18
CA ALA A 96 -30.54 27.69 19.57
C ALA A 96 -30.32 28.98 20.38
N ALA A 97 -29.16 29.59 20.26
CA ALA A 97 -28.83 30.83 20.97
C ALA A 97 -29.71 32.00 20.55
N MET A 98 -30.17 32.06 19.32
CA MET A 98 -31.02 33.14 18.79
C MET A 98 -32.52 32.81 18.82
N SER A 99 -32.94 31.66 19.34
CA SER A 99 -34.34 31.18 19.25
C SER A 99 -35.37 32.12 19.91
N GLY A 100 -34.99 32.91 20.91
CA GLY A 100 -35.86 33.88 21.57
C GLY A 100 -35.67 35.34 21.09
N MET A 101 -34.80 35.59 20.12
CA MET A 101 -34.43 36.91 19.66
C MET A 101 -35.02 37.19 18.27
N HIS A 102 -35.41 38.44 18.04
CA HIS A 102 -35.99 38.89 16.79
C HIS A 102 -35.39 40.20 16.30
N GLY A 103 -35.44 40.44 15.02
CA GLY A 103 -34.98 41.68 14.41
C GLY A 103 -33.96 41.45 13.29
N GLU A 104 -33.62 42.54 12.62
CA GLU A 104 -32.77 42.49 11.44
C GLU A 104 -31.33 42.02 11.74
N ALA A 105 -30.80 42.44 12.90
CA ALA A 105 -29.46 42.04 13.34
C ALA A 105 -29.38 40.51 13.58
N VAL A 106 -30.41 39.93 14.18
CA VAL A 106 -30.47 38.47 14.41
C VAL A 106 -30.53 37.70 13.07
N ARG A 107 -31.35 38.19 12.15
CA ARG A 107 -31.44 37.58 10.81
C ARG A 107 -30.10 37.66 10.08
N ALA A 108 -29.47 38.82 10.06
CA ALA A 108 -28.17 39.01 9.43
C ALA A 108 -27.08 38.11 10.07
N TYR A 109 -27.11 37.94 11.40
CA TYR A 109 -26.22 37.03 12.09
C TYR A 109 -26.43 35.55 11.65
N LEU A 110 -27.67 35.08 11.64
CA LEU A 110 -27.98 33.69 11.23
C LEU A 110 -27.62 33.45 9.76
N GLU A 111 -27.90 34.40 8.88
CA GLU A 111 -27.47 34.34 7.47
C GLU A 111 -25.95 34.26 7.35
N ARG A 112 -25.20 35.05 8.13
CA ARG A 112 -23.75 34.97 8.14
C ARG A 112 -23.24 33.66 8.67
N GLN A 113 -23.84 33.09 9.71
CA GLN A 113 -23.49 31.77 10.25
C GLN A 113 -23.75 30.66 9.24
N ALA A 114 -24.84 30.71 8.52
CA ALA A 114 -25.13 29.74 7.46
C ALA A 114 -24.04 29.77 6.35
N VAL A 115 -23.57 30.96 5.97
CA VAL A 115 -22.45 31.09 5.02
C VAL A 115 -21.17 30.48 5.57
N VAL A 116 -20.86 30.70 6.85
CA VAL A 116 -19.67 30.12 7.49
C VAL A 116 -19.77 28.61 7.59
N SER A 117 -20.91 28.07 8.02
CA SER A 117 -21.14 26.61 8.06
C SER A 117 -20.98 25.99 6.67
N SER A 118 -21.58 26.58 5.64
CA SER A 118 -21.42 26.12 4.26
C SER A 118 -19.98 26.15 3.76
N ALA A 119 -19.20 27.16 4.18
CA ALA A 119 -17.78 27.20 3.84
C ALA A 119 -16.98 26.07 4.53
N ILE A 120 -17.29 25.77 5.79
CA ILE A 120 -16.68 24.65 6.52
C ILE A 120 -17.07 23.32 5.87
N ASP A 121 -18.33 23.14 5.47
CA ASP A 121 -18.78 21.96 4.73
C ASP A 121 -18.02 21.80 3.40
N GLY A 122 -17.75 22.89 2.70
CA GLY A 122 -16.93 22.88 1.49
C GLY A 122 -15.51 22.38 1.76
N VAL A 123 -14.89 22.81 2.86
CA VAL A 123 -13.56 22.32 3.27
C VAL A 123 -13.62 20.86 3.71
N SER A 124 -14.69 20.44 4.40
CA SER A 124 -14.94 19.04 4.76
C SER A 124 -14.99 18.17 3.51
N ALA A 125 -15.80 18.55 2.52
CA ALA A 125 -15.92 17.80 1.26
C ALA A 125 -14.57 17.73 0.50
N ALA A 126 -13.82 18.83 0.47
CA ALA A 126 -12.48 18.84 -0.14
C ALA A 126 -11.51 17.91 0.60
N SER A 127 -11.57 17.86 1.93
CA SER A 127 -10.76 16.96 2.75
C SER A 127 -11.07 15.49 2.47
N GLY A 128 -12.35 15.12 2.36
CA GLY A 128 -12.78 13.77 1.99
C GLY A 128 -12.31 13.39 0.58
N ALA A 129 -12.46 14.30 -0.40
CA ALA A 129 -11.96 14.05 -1.76
C ALA A 129 -10.43 13.84 -1.81
N PHE A 130 -9.70 14.54 -0.93
CA PHE A 130 -8.26 14.35 -0.80
C PHE A 130 -7.92 12.99 -0.18
N GLY A 131 -8.67 12.54 0.83
CA GLY A 131 -8.58 11.19 1.41
C GLY A 131 -8.79 10.11 0.34
N GLU A 132 -9.86 10.21 -0.46
CA GLU A 132 -10.13 9.28 -1.57
C GLU A 132 -9.00 9.27 -2.61
N ALA A 133 -8.43 10.44 -2.94
CA ALA A 133 -7.32 10.51 -3.87
C ALA A 133 -6.08 9.78 -3.33
N LEU A 134 -5.78 9.93 -2.03
CA LEU A 134 -4.69 9.21 -1.37
C LEU A 134 -4.93 7.70 -1.35
N THR A 135 -6.17 7.24 -1.13
CA THR A 135 -6.52 5.81 -1.24
C THR A 135 -6.17 5.27 -2.62
N LYS A 136 -6.54 5.97 -3.70
CA LYS A 136 -6.18 5.55 -5.07
C LYS A 136 -4.68 5.52 -5.32
N VAL A 137 -3.93 6.43 -4.71
CA VAL A 137 -2.46 6.41 -4.75
C VAL A 137 -1.93 5.17 -4.02
N ALA A 138 -2.46 4.85 -2.84
CA ALA A 138 -2.08 3.66 -2.08
C ALA A 138 -2.36 2.37 -2.87
N ASP A 139 -3.56 2.26 -3.48
CA ASP A 139 -3.92 1.13 -4.35
C ASP A 139 -2.95 0.99 -5.54
N SER A 140 -2.50 2.12 -6.10
CA SER A 140 -1.52 2.12 -7.18
C SER A 140 -0.15 1.65 -6.71
N VAL A 141 0.28 2.05 -5.51
CA VAL A 141 1.53 1.58 -4.88
C VAL A 141 1.48 0.08 -4.65
N ASP A 142 0.36 -0.45 -4.13
CA ASP A 142 0.16 -1.89 -3.94
C ASP A 142 0.22 -2.64 -5.27
N SER A 143 -0.44 -2.12 -6.32
CA SER A 143 -0.42 -2.74 -7.64
C SER A 143 0.99 -2.79 -8.24
N ILE A 144 1.79 -1.73 -8.04
CA ILE A 144 3.19 -1.70 -8.48
C ILE A 144 4.02 -2.69 -7.66
N HIS A 145 3.80 -2.76 -6.35
CA HIS A 145 4.47 -3.72 -5.48
C HIS A 145 4.23 -5.16 -5.95
N ASP A 146 2.97 -5.53 -6.17
CA ASP A 146 2.57 -6.85 -6.64
C ASP A 146 3.17 -7.17 -8.02
N ALA A 147 3.20 -6.20 -8.94
CA ALA A 147 3.80 -6.38 -10.24
C ALA A 147 5.32 -6.61 -10.15
N VAL A 148 6.02 -5.91 -9.27
CA VAL A 148 7.48 -6.07 -9.05
C VAL A 148 7.76 -7.43 -8.42
N VAL A 149 6.99 -7.82 -7.39
CA VAL A 149 7.10 -9.12 -6.73
C VAL A 149 6.82 -10.25 -7.73
N GLY A 150 5.78 -10.11 -8.55
CA GLY A 150 5.46 -11.06 -9.62
C GLY A 150 6.59 -11.22 -10.64
N ALA A 151 7.17 -10.10 -11.12
CA ALA A 151 8.28 -10.14 -12.05
C ALA A 151 9.54 -10.82 -11.45
N ILE A 152 9.83 -10.57 -10.17
CA ILE A 152 10.90 -11.27 -9.45
C ILE A 152 10.59 -12.76 -9.38
N GLY A 153 9.32 -13.11 -9.12
CA GLY A 153 8.84 -14.50 -9.09
C GLY A 153 9.07 -15.24 -10.40
N ASP A 154 8.74 -14.61 -11.51
CA ASP A 154 8.93 -15.18 -12.85
C ASP A 154 10.41 -15.42 -13.16
N ILE A 155 11.29 -14.48 -12.79
CA ILE A 155 12.74 -14.62 -12.95
C ILE A 155 13.27 -15.81 -12.13
N VAL A 156 12.87 -15.87 -10.86
CA VAL A 156 13.27 -16.97 -9.96
C VAL A 156 12.75 -18.32 -10.46
N GLY A 157 11.48 -18.39 -10.87
CA GLY A 157 10.89 -19.60 -11.44
C GLY A 157 11.62 -20.08 -12.68
N SER A 158 12.01 -19.16 -13.57
CA SER A 158 12.80 -19.46 -14.75
C SER A 158 14.21 -20.00 -14.41
N CYS A 159 14.86 -19.42 -13.39
CA CYS A 159 16.16 -19.90 -12.91
C CYS A 159 16.06 -21.30 -12.29
N VAL A 160 15.03 -21.57 -11.50
CA VAL A 160 14.79 -22.88 -10.88
C VAL A 160 14.53 -23.94 -11.97
N SER A 161 13.69 -23.61 -12.96
CA SER A 161 13.42 -24.53 -14.08
C SER A 161 14.69 -24.86 -14.87
N ALA A 162 15.52 -23.87 -15.17
CA ALA A 162 16.80 -24.07 -15.86
C ALA A 162 17.78 -24.93 -15.03
N ALA A 163 17.83 -24.73 -13.71
CA ALA A 163 18.68 -25.51 -12.82
C ALA A 163 18.24 -26.98 -12.74
N VAL A 164 16.91 -27.24 -12.70
CA VAL A 164 16.35 -28.59 -12.72
C VAL A 164 16.69 -29.31 -14.03
N GLU A 165 16.59 -28.65 -15.17
CA GLU A 165 16.91 -29.22 -16.49
C GLU A 165 18.39 -29.65 -16.60
N VAL A 166 19.32 -28.87 -16.02
CA VAL A 166 20.75 -29.21 -15.99
C VAL A 166 21.09 -30.38 -15.08
N VAL A 167 20.33 -30.58 -14.00
CA VAL A 167 20.57 -31.68 -13.04
C VAL A 167 20.04 -33.03 -13.55
N PHE A 168 19.04 -33.03 -14.43
CA PHE A 168 18.39 -34.23 -14.94
C PHE A 168 18.82 -34.64 -16.37
N THR A 169 19.78 -33.89 -17.00
CA THR A 169 20.38 -34.25 -18.29
C THR A 169 21.79 -34.78 -18.07
#